data_2fb2e11813cb2efc8b3e4d7dc8def4ec
#
_entry.id   2fb2e11813cb2efc8b3e4d7dc8def4ec
#
_cell.length_a   1.000
_cell.length_b   1.000
_cell.length_c   1.000
_cell.angle_alpha   90.00
_cell.angle_beta   90.00
_cell.angle_gamma   90.00
#
_symmetry.space_group_name_H-M   'P 1'
#
loop_
_entity.id
_entity.type
_entity.pdbx_description
1 polymer ?
#
loop_
_entity_poly.entity_id
_entity_poly.type
_entity_poly.pdbx_seq_one_letter_code
_entity_poly.pdbx_strand_id
1 'polypeptide(L)' 'MKKQKVMLIKDFHNENGTLHVNEKVTIEHEKEGQARVLNNMGQIFIVPRHILKEIP' A
#
# COMPACT_ATOMS: atom_id res chain seq x y z
N MET A 1 -8.68 -7.85 14.24
CA MET A 1 -7.91 -8.06 13.01
C MET A 1 -6.66 -7.23 13.00
N LYS A 2 -5.58 -7.80 12.54
CA LYS A 2 -4.32 -7.09 12.50
C LYS A 2 -4.15 -6.36 11.17
N LYS A 3 -3.75 -5.11 11.26
CA LYS A 3 -3.33 -4.35 10.09
C LYS A 3 -1.83 -4.54 9.92
N GLN A 4 -1.39 -4.70 8.70
CA GLN A 4 0.00 -4.95 8.41
C GLN A 4 0.65 -3.71 7.80
N LYS A 5 1.79 -3.31 8.36
CA LYS A 5 2.57 -2.21 7.82
C LYS A 5 3.53 -2.74 6.78
N VAL A 6 3.55 -2.10 5.64
CA VAL A 6 4.42 -2.49 4.52
C VAL A 6 4.96 -1.24 3.87
N MET A 7 5.92 -1.42 2.95
CA MET A 7 6.39 -0.29 2.18
C MET A 7 6.43 -0.65 0.71
N LEU A 8 6.38 0.39 -0.12
CA LEU A 8 6.38 0.20 -1.57
C LEU A 8 7.79 -0.04 -2.08
N ILE A 9 7.92 -0.94 -3.04
CA ILE A 9 9.18 -1.16 -3.72
C ILE A 9 9.22 -0.49 -5.09
N LYS A 10 8.12 0.16 -5.48
CA LYS A 10 8.02 0.92 -6.73
C LYS A 10 7.08 2.10 -6.50
N ASP A 11 7.25 3.12 -7.31
CA ASP A 11 6.28 4.21 -7.33
C ASP A 11 4.96 3.70 -7.88
N PHE A 12 3.88 4.24 -7.36
CA PHE A 12 2.53 3.92 -7.82
C PHE A 12 1.70 5.19 -7.83
N HIS A 13 0.93 5.39 -8.91
CA HIS A 13 0.00 6.50 -8.87
C HIS A 13 -1.29 6.14 -9.61
N ASN A 14 -2.35 6.79 -9.20
CA ASN A 14 -3.64 6.67 -9.86
C ASN A 14 -4.39 7.99 -9.63
N GLU A 15 -5.69 8.00 -9.92
CA GLU A 15 -6.47 9.22 -9.79
C GLU A 15 -6.62 9.69 -8.35
N ASN A 16 -6.33 8.85 -7.37
CA ASN A 16 -6.39 9.24 -5.96
C ASN A 16 -5.11 9.89 -5.46
N GLY A 17 -4.02 9.79 -6.22
CA GLY A 17 -2.77 10.38 -5.81
C GLY A 17 -1.58 9.50 -6.15
N THR A 18 -0.47 9.74 -5.47
CA THR A 18 0.80 9.07 -5.73
C THR A 18 1.35 8.48 -4.46
N LEU A 19 1.87 7.25 -4.57
CA LEU A 19 2.66 6.62 -3.53
C LEU A 19 4.07 6.43 -4.08
N HIS A 20 5.07 6.77 -3.27
CA HIS A 20 6.45 6.73 -3.71
C HIS A 20 7.15 5.47 -3.21
N VAL A 21 8.20 5.07 -3.91
CA VAL A 21 9.03 3.96 -3.48
C VAL A 21 9.53 4.22 -2.05
N ASN A 22 9.56 3.18 -1.24
CA ASN A 22 9.94 3.23 0.18
C ASN A 22 8.94 3.93 1.08
N GLU A 23 7.81 4.35 0.55
CA GLU A 23 6.76 4.94 1.38
C GLU A 23 6.07 3.83 2.17
N LYS A 24 5.83 4.09 3.46
CA LYS A 24 5.20 3.10 4.34
C LYS A 24 3.70 3.31 4.35
N VAL A 25 2.98 2.22 4.19
CA VAL A 25 1.52 2.23 4.20
C VAL A 25 1.01 1.06 5.02
N THR A 26 -0.25 1.10 5.38
CA THR A 26 -0.88 0.05 6.16
C THR A 26 -1.86 -0.72 5.28
N ILE A 27 -1.71 -2.04 5.22
CA ILE A 27 -2.66 -2.90 4.50
C ILE A 27 -3.89 -3.08 5.37
N GLU A 28 -5.06 -2.77 4.81
CA GLU A 28 -6.32 -3.01 5.50
C GLU A 28 -7.00 -4.27 5.01
N HIS A 29 -6.78 -4.62 3.74
CA HIS A 29 -7.47 -5.76 3.16
C HIS A 29 -6.71 -6.21 1.92
N GLU A 30 -6.66 -7.51 1.70
CA GLU A 30 -6.05 -8.09 0.49
C GLU A 30 -7.07 -8.97 -0.20
N LYS A 31 -7.10 -8.91 -1.53
CA LYS A 31 -8.01 -9.73 -2.31
C LYS A 31 -7.48 -9.86 -3.73
N GLU A 32 -7.36 -11.10 -4.18
CA GLU A 32 -7.05 -11.41 -5.58
C GLU A 32 -5.78 -10.70 -6.08
N GLY A 33 -4.73 -10.71 -5.26
CA GLY A 33 -3.46 -10.12 -5.65
C GLY A 33 -3.38 -8.62 -5.52
N GLN A 34 -4.42 -8.00 -4.95
CA GLN A 34 -4.43 -6.56 -4.71
C GLN A 34 -4.60 -6.28 -3.23
N ALA A 35 -4.11 -5.14 -2.80
CA ALA A 35 -4.20 -4.76 -1.40
C ALA A 35 -4.79 -3.36 -1.29
N ARG A 36 -5.69 -3.20 -0.34
CA ARG A 36 -6.20 -1.88 0.02
C ARG A 36 -5.30 -1.33 1.11
N VAL A 37 -4.66 -0.21 0.84
CA VAL A 37 -3.71 0.37 1.79
C VAL A 37 -4.09 1.80 2.13
N LEU A 38 -3.67 2.21 3.33
CA LEU A 38 -3.81 3.60 3.79
C LEU A 38 -2.42 4.22 3.85
N ASN A 39 -2.29 5.42 3.31
CA ASN A 39 -1.04 6.16 3.45
C ASN A 39 -1.08 6.99 4.74
N ASN A 40 -0.02 7.76 4.98
CA ASN A 40 0.08 8.56 6.20
C ASN A 40 -0.96 9.65 6.30
N MET A 41 -1.57 10.02 5.18
CA MET A 41 -2.58 11.07 5.15
C MET A 41 -3.99 10.52 5.23
N GLY A 42 -4.13 9.20 5.41
CA GLY A 42 -5.44 8.58 5.53
C GLY A 42 -6.12 8.31 4.21
N GLN A 43 -5.41 8.45 3.10
CA GLN A 43 -5.97 8.17 1.78
C GLN A 43 -5.89 6.68 1.49
N ILE A 44 -6.93 6.16 0.83
CA ILE A 44 -7.00 4.75 0.50
C ILE A 44 -6.57 4.53 -0.93
N PHE A 45 -5.71 3.54 -1.14
CA PHE A 45 -5.26 3.14 -2.47
C PHE A 45 -5.45 1.66 -2.64
N ILE A 46 -5.79 1.23 -3.87
CA ILE A 46 -5.80 -0.18 -4.23
C ILE A 46 -4.59 -0.42 -5.11
N VAL A 47 -3.64 -1.19 -4.62
CA VAL A 47 -2.36 -1.40 -5.31
C VAL A 47 -2.10 -2.88 -5.50
N PRO A 48 -1.31 -3.25 -6.52
CA PRO A 48 -0.91 -4.65 -6.67
C PRO A 48 -0.09 -5.09 -5.47
N ARG A 49 -0.38 -6.28 -4.95
CA ARG A 49 0.33 -6.78 -3.75
C ARG A 49 1.82 -6.94 -4.01
N HIS A 50 2.21 -7.26 -5.25
CA HIS A 50 3.61 -7.55 -5.55
C HIS A 50 4.53 -6.33 -5.44
N ILE A 51 3.98 -5.12 -5.40
CA ILE A 51 4.82 -3.93 -5.22
C ILE A 51 4.95 -3.54 -3.75
N LEU A 52 4.43 -4.37 -2.85
CA LEU A 52 4.51 -4.11 -1.40
C LEU A 52 5.46 -5.10 -0.77
N LYS A 53 6.27 -4.61 0.17
CA LYS A 53 7.25 -5.41 0.88
C LYS A 53 6.99 -5.28 2.38
N GLU A 54 7.05 -6.39 3.07
CA GLU A 54 6.89 -6.37 4.52
C GLU A 54 8.06 -5.64 5.18
N ILE A 55 7.73 -4.84 6.18
CA ILE A 55 8.75 -4.15 6.95
C ILE A 55 9.23 -5.08 8.05
N PRO A 56 10.54 -5.32 8.13
CA PRO A 56 11.10 -6.23 9.16
C PRO A 56 10.83 -5.73 10.58
#